data_231970cd76146adf4b52a8997a93d773
#
_entry.id   231970cd76146adf4b52a8997a93d773
#
_cell.length_a   1.000
_cell.length_b   1.000
_cell.length_c   1.000
_cell.angle_alpha   90.00
_cell.angle_beta   90.00
_cell.angle_gamma   90.00
#
_symmetry.space_group_name_H-M   'P 1'
#
loop_
_entity.id
_entity.type
_entity.pdbx_description
1 polymer ?
#
loop_
_entity_poly.entity_id
_entity_poly.type
_entity_poly.pdbx_seq_one_letter_code
_entity_poly.pdbx_strand_id
1 'polypeptide(L)'
;MKKILITGASGFIGGFLVKEALNRGYETWAGVRSTSSRVNLQDERIRFIDLKYSDRESLTAQLADFVREHGPWDYVIHNAGLTKTLDKRNFYRINAQNTANLIEALAASGCKPEKFLLMSSLSSYGRGDEKTFRPISLDDPQLPDTDYGKSKLEAENYLTSSCTSPAPIPHTI
;
A
#
# COMPACT_ATOMS: atom_id res chain seq x y z
N MET A 1 -22.15 4.61 -3.53
CA MET A 1 -21.12 5.06 -2.57
C MET A 1 -19.80 4.45 -3.01
N LYS A 2 -18.71 5.21 -3.10
CA LYS A 2 -17.40 4.70 -3.48
C LYS A 2 -16.79 3.90 -2.33
N LYS A 3 -16.11 2.79 -2.66
CA LYS A 3 -15.44 1.90 -1.72
C LYS A 3 -13.94 2.15 -1.69
N ILE A 4 -13.34 2.16 -0.51
CA ILE A 4 -11.89 2.35 -0.36
C ILE A 4 -11.29 1.28 0.56
N LEU A 5 -10.18 0.69 0.10
CA LEU A 5 -9.32 -0.14 0.93
C LEU A 5 -8.12 0.69 1.43
N ILE A 6 -7.87 0.65 2.72
CA ILE A 6 -6.68 1.25 3.33
C ILE A 6 -5.90 0.15 4.03
N THR A 7 -4.74 -0.22 3.49
CA THR A 7 -3.87 -1.21 4.12
C THR A 7 -2.98 -0.56 5.18
N GLY A 8 -2.50 -1.34 6.15
CA GLY A 8 -1.74 -0.76 7.28
C GLY A 8 -2.58 0.19 8.14
N ALA A 9 -3.90 0.00 8.14
CA ALA A 9 -4.88 0.87 8.79
C ALA A 9 -4.68 1.00 10.31
N SER A 10 -4.15 -0.03 10.98
CA SER A 10 -3.86 0.01 12.42
C SER A 10 -2.62 0.84 12.81
N GLY A 11 -1.82 1.26 11.83
CA GLY A 11 -0.67 2.13 12.04
C GLY A 11 -1.08 3.60 12.28
N PHE A 12 -0.12 4.44 12.70
CA PHE A 12 -0.36 5.85 12.98
C PHE A 12 -1.00 6.59 11.80
N ILE A 13 -0.35 6.59 10.63
CA ILE A 13 -0.89 7.23 9.42
C ILE A 13 -2.19 6.57 8.98
N GLY A 14 -2.25 5.22 9.04
CA GLY A 14 -3.42 4.45 8.63
C GLY A 14 -4.70 4.82 9.37
N GLY A 15 -4.62 5.07 10.68
CA GLY A 15 -5.76 5.52 11.47
C GLY A 15 -6.33 6.87 11.01
N PHE A 16 -5.46 7.82 10.67
CA PHE A 16 -5.90 9.11 10.11
C PHE A 16 -6.53 8.97 8.73
N LEU A 17 -5.96 8.12 7.86
CA LEU A 17 -6.51 7.84 6.54
C LEU A 17 -7.91 7.23 6.63
N VAL A 18 -8.12 6.26 7.54
CA VAL A 18 -9.43 5.65 7.78
C VAL A 18 -10.44 6.67 8.25
N LYS A 19 -10.06 7.52 9.23
CA LYS A 19 -10.93 8.57 9.74
C LYS A 19 -11.35 9.55 8.63
N GLU A 20 -10.39 9.97 7.82
CA GLU A 20 -10.68 10.89 6.71
C GLU A 20 -11.55 10.25 5.62
N ALA A 21 -11.34 8.97 5.30
CA ALA A 21 -12.18 8.24 4.36
C ALA A 21 -13.65 8.17 4.84
N LEU A 22 -13.87 7.89 6.12
CA LEU A 22 -15.20 7.90 6.73
C LEU A 22 -15.85 9.29 6.70
N ASN A 23 -15.07 10.35 6.98
CA ASN A 23 -15.57 11.73 6.95
C ASN A 23 -16.01 12.15 5.54
N ARG A 24 -15.35 11.64 4.52
CA ARG A 24 -15.70 11.85 3.10
C ARG A 24 -16.84 10.95 2.61
N GLY A 25 -17.38 10.09 3.46
CA GLY A 25 -18.50 9.22 3.12
C GLY A 25 -18.15 8.01 2.27
N TYR A 26 -16.88 7.54 2.29
CA TYR A 26 -16.50 6.29 1.64
C TYR A 26 -16.97 5.08 2.45
N GLU A 27 -17.37 4.00 1.76
CA GLU A 27 -17.43 2.67 2.36
C GLU A 27 -15.99 2.20 2.62
N THR A 28 -15.57 2.24 3.90
CA THR A 28 -14.16 2.14 4.27
C THR A 28 -13.80 0.75 4.78
N TRP A 29 -12.84 0.13 4.09
CA TRP A 29 -12.26 -1.16 4.46
C TRP A 29 -10.85 -0.97 5.02
N ALA A 30 -10.66 -1.39 6.25
CA ALA A 30 -9.38 -1.36 6.95
C ALA A 30 -8.66 -2.69 6.78
N GLY A 31 -7.57 -2.69 6.02
CA GLY A 31 -6.66 -3.83 5.86
C GLY A 31 -5.76 -3.95 7.09
N VAL A 32 -6.06 -4.91 7.96
CA VAL A 32 -5.33 -5.17 9.22
C VAL A 32 -5.13 -6.66 9.41
N ARG A 33 -4.04 -7.06 10.06
CA ARG A 33 -3.84 -8.45 10.47
C ARG A 33 -4.77 -8.77 11.65
N SER A 34 -5.18 -10.03 11.77
CA SER A 34 -6.00 -10.50 12.89
C SER A 34 -5.40 -10.15 14.27
N THR A 35 -4.06 -10.10 14.36
CA THR A 35 -3.30 -9.78 15.58
C THR A 35 -3.07 -8.27 15.79
N SER A 36 -3.49 -7.41 14.86
CA SER A 36 -3.27 -5.96 14.96
C SER A 36 -4.17 -5.31 16.01
N SER A 37 -3.62 -4.36 16.77
CA SER A 37 -4.44 -3.51 17.64
C SER A 37 -5.41 -2.67 16.82
N ARG A 38 -6.65 -2.57 17.28
CA ARG A 38 -7.71 -1.76 16.68
C ARG A 38 -8.08 -0.55 17.51
N VAL A 39 -7.22 -0.15 18.45
CA VAL A 39 -7.51 0.94 19.39
C VAL A 39 -7.88 2.27 18.70
N ASN A 40 -7.33 2.54 17.52
CA ASN A 40 -7.61 3.72 16.73
C ASN A 40 -8.67 3.48 15.61
N LEU A 41 -9.33 2.32 15.60
CA LEU A 41 -10.27 1.88 14.58
C LEU A 41 -11.59 1.45 15.24
N GLN A 42 -12.20 2.36 16.03
CA GLN A 42 -13.38 2.05 16.87
C GLN A 42 -14.71 2.45 16.21
N ASP A 43 -14.69 3.16 15.06
CA ASP A 43 -15.92 3.56 14.37
C ASP A 43 -16.61 2.32 13.77
N GLU A 44 -17.89 2.12 14.10
CA GLU A 44 -18.67 0.95 13.68
C GLU A 44 -18.87 0.83 12.16
N ARG A 45 -18.65 1.92 11.43
CA ARG A 45 -18.72 1.95 9.96
C ARG A 45 -17.52 1.30 9.29
N ILE A 46 -16.43 1.03 10.04
CA ILE A 46 -15.22 0.41 9.50
C ILE A 46 -15.47 -1.07 9.23
N ARG A 47 -15.21 -1.49 8.00
CA ARG A 47 -15.15 -2.90 7.64
C ARG A 47 -13.70 -3.37 7.69
N PHE A 48 -13.47 -4.60 8.14
CA PHE A 48 -12.13 -5.14 8.33
C PHE A 48 -11.85 -6.28 7.37
N ILE A 49 -10.61 -6.33 6.86
CA ILE A 49 -10.12 -7.45 6.05
C ILE A 49 -8.66 -7.77 6.44
N ASP A 50 -8.34 -9.06 6.54
CA ASP A 50 -6.96 -9.56 6.73
C ASP A 50 -6.47 -10.17 5.41
N LEU A 51 -5.57 -9.46 4.72
CA LEU A 51 -5.10 -9.83 3.38
C LEU A 51 -3.86 -10.74 3.45
N LYS A 52 -3.85 -11.78 2.65
CA LYS A 52 -2.80 -12.83 2.60
C LYS A 52 -1.60 -12.41 1.75
N TYR A 53 -0.99 -11.27 2.06
CA TYR A 53 0.07 -10.66 1.23
C TYR A 53 1.26 -11.56 0.87
N SER A 54 1.64 -12.51 1.74
CA SER A 54 2.82 -13.35 1.53
C SER A 54 2.61 -14.48 0.52
N ASP A 55 1.37 -14.75 0.14
CA ASP A 55 1.00 -15.78 -0.82
C ASP A 55 0.11 -15.18 -1.91
N ARG A 56 0.69 -14.97 -3.09
CA ARG A 56 0.01 -14.33 -4.21
C ARG A 56 -1.22 -15.11 -4.67
N GLU A 57 -1.14 -16.43 -4.74
CA GLU A 57 -2.26 -17.27 -5.21
C GLU A 57 -3.42 -17.21 -4.23
N SER A 58 -3.15 -17.40 -2.93
CA SER A 58 -4.15 -17.24 -1.89
C SER A 58 -4.74 -15.83 -1.83
N LEU A 59 -3.93 -14.79 -2.05
CA LEU A 59 -4.40 -13.41 -2.09
C LEU A 59 -5.30 -13.17 -3.30
N THR A 60 -4.93 -13.69 -4.48
CA THR A 60 -5.74 -13.58 -5.70
C THR A 60 -7.10 -14.26 -5.52
N ALA A 61 -7.13 -15.47 -4.98
CA ALA A 61 -8.37 -16.17 -4.69
C ALA A 61 -9.24 -15.40 -3.67
N GLN A 62 -8.62 -14.90 -2.59
CA GLN A 62 -9.31 -14.09 -1.58
C GLN A 62 -9.93 -12.83 -2.17
N LEU A 63 -9.22 -12.13 -3.07
CA LEU A 63 -9.73 -10.93 -3.72
C LEU A 63 -10.84 -11.26 -4.74
N ALA A 64 -10.76 -12.38 -5.45
CA ALA A 64 -11.82 -12.84 -6.35
C ALA A 64 -13.11 -13.15 -5.57
N ASP A 65 -12.99 -13.81 -4.42
CA ASP A 65 -14.13 -14.05 -3.51
C ASP A 65 -14.71 -12.74 -2.99
N PHE A 66 -13.86 -11.82 -2.58
CA PHE A 66 -14.28 -10.48 -2.14
C PHE A 66 -15.07 -9.74 -3.22
N VAL A 67 -14.58 -9.75 -4.47
CA VAL A 67 -15.27 -9.10 -5.60
C VAL A 67 -16.63 -9.71 -5.84
N ARG A 68 -16.75 -11.02 -5.73
CA ARG A 68 -18.02 -11.73 -5.92
C ARG A 68 -19.07 -11.34 -4.86
N GLU A 69 -18.64 -11.10 -3.62
CA GLU A 69 -19.54 -10.80 -2.50
C GLU A 69 -19.84 -9.30 -2.38
N HIS A 70 -18.84 -8.45 -2.64
CA HIS A 70 -18.91 -7.03 -2.32
C HIS A 70 -18.68 -6.13 -3.53
N GLY A 71 -18.25 -6.67 -4.68
CA GLY A 71 -17.72 -5.89 -5.80
C GLY A 71 -16.33 -5.32 -5.52
N PRO A 72 -15.63 -4.75 -6.51
CA PRO A 72 -14.29 -4.24 -6.35
C PRO A 72 -14.25 -2.98 -5.46
N TRP A 73 -13.07 -2.66 -4.92
CA TRP A 73 -12.80 -1.34 -4.36
C TRP A 73 -12.58 -0.35 -5.50
N ASP A 74 -13.16 0.84 -5.38
CA ASP A 74 -12.88 1.95 -6.30
C ASP A 74 -11.47 2.51 -6.07
N TYR A 75 -11.04 2.59 -4.82
CA TYR A 75 -9.74 3.13 -4.43
C TYR A 75 -8.99 2.19 -3.49
N VAL A 76 -7.67 2.15 -3.65
CA VAL A 76 -6.77 1.43 -2.74
C VAL A 76 -5.67 2.37 -2.29
N ILE A 77 -5.53 2.57 -0.96
CA ILE A 77 -4.37 3.22 -0.35
C ILE A 77 -3.50 2.14 0.29
N HIS A 78 -2.37 1.85 -0.33
CA HIS A 78 -1.41 0.88 0.20
C HIS A 78 -0.42 1.58 1.13
N ASN A 79 -0.79 1.64 2.42
CA ASN A 79 -0.01 2.24 3.50
C ASN A 79 0.66 1.18 4.38
N ALA A 80 0.44 -0.11 4.14
CA ALA A 80 1.12 -1.17 4.85
C ALA A 80 2.62 -1.16 4.53
N GLY A 81 3.44 -1.21 5.57
CA GLY A 81 4.88 -1.24 5.43
C GLY A 81 5.58 -1.45 6.77
N LEU A 82 6.83 -1.88 6.69
CA LEU A 82 7.70 -2.09 7.84
C LEU A 82 8.76 -0.99 7.87
N THR A 83 8.85 -0.27 8.99
CA THR A 83 9.81 0.86 9.15
C THR A 83 11.00 0.50 10.04
N LYS A 84 10.90 -0.59 10.82
CA LYS A 84 11.97 -1.07 11.73
C LYS A 84 11.97 -2.58 11.77
N THR A 85 13.16 -3.18 11.70
CA THR A 85 13.38 -4.62 11.84
C THR A 85 14.84 -4.92 12.18
N LEU A 86 15.08 -6.01 12.88
CA LEU A 86 16.42 -6.54 13.10
C LEU A 86 16.94 -7.28 11.86
N ASP A 87 16.07 -8.00 11.16
CA ASP A 87 16.42 -8.69 9.91
C ASP A 87 16.06 -7.81 8.71
N LYS A 88 17.07 -7.24 8.07
CA LYS A 88 16.93 -6.35 6.93
C LYS A 88 16.19 -6.97 5.74
N ARG A 89 16.23 -8.30 5.56
CA ARG A 89 15.47 -9.01 4.51
C ARG A 89 13.96 -8.78 4.63
N ASN A 90 13.47 -8.53 5.84
CA ASN A 90 12.07 -8.22 6.07
C ASN A 90 11.60 -6.92 5.43
N PHE A 91 12.49 -5.93 5.23
CA PHE A 91 12.12 -4.73 4.48
C PHE A 91 11.72 -5.08 3.05
N TYR A 92 12.53 -5.85 2.35
CA TYR A 92 12.26 -6.25 0.96
C TYR A 92 11.04 -7.17 0.87
N ARG A 93 10.92 -8.13 1.76
CA ARG A 93 9.78 -9.04 1.78
C ARG A 93 8.46 -8.32 2.02
N ILE A 94 8.42 -7.36 2.98
CA ILE A 94 7.18 -6.71 3.40
C ILE A 94 6.89 -5.48 2.54
N ASN A 95 7.88 -4.63 2.27
CA ASN A 95 7.64 -3.37 1.56
C ASN A 95 7.63 -3.54 0.03
N ALA A 96 8.44 -4.45 -0.52
CA ALA A 96 8.51 -4.66 -1.96
C ALA A 96 7.69 -5.89 -2.40
N GLN A 97 8.02 -7.10 -1.95
CA GLN A 97 7.38 -8.31 -2.43
C GLN A 97 5.88 -8.38 -2.12
N ASN A 98 5.45 -8.04 -0.89
CA ASN A 98 4.03 -8.02 -0.55
C ASN A 98 3.26 -6.94 -1.32
N THR A 99 3.90 -5.81 -1.65
CA THR A 99 3.34 -4.78 -2.51
C THR A 99 3.16 -5.31 -3.93
N ALA A 100 4.16 -5.98 -4.48
CA ALA A 100 4.08 -6.62 -5.80
C ALA A 100 2.95 -7.67 -5.84
N ASN A 101 2.88 -8.54 -4.84
CA ASN A 101 1.81 -9.54 -4.72
C ASN A 101 0.42 -8.89 -4.70
N LEU A 102 0.26 -7.77 -3.97
CA LEU A 102 -1.02 -7.06 -3.94
C LEU A 102 -1.39 -6.48 -5.31
N ILE A 103 -0.44 -5.83 -6.00
CA ILE A 103 -0.67 -5.25 -7.32
C ILE A 103 -1.08 -6.33 -8.32
N GLU A 104 -0.37 -7.46 -8.35
CA GLU A 104 -0.67 -8.59 -9.24
C GLU A 104 -2.03 -9.22 -8.91
N ALA A 105 -2.32 -9.43 -7.62
CA ALA A 105 -3.58 -10.02 -7.19
C ALA A 105 -4.77 -9.11 -7.50
N LEU A 106 -4.66 -7.79 -7.33
CA LEU A 106 -5.70 -6.83 -7.72
C LEU A 106 -5.98 -6.88 -9.23
N ALA A 107 -4.92 -7.00 -10.04
CA ALA A 107 -5.06 -7.10 -11.50
C ALA A 107 -5.71 -8.42 -11.94
N ALA A 108 -5.33 -9.55 -11.31
CA ALA A 108 -5.76 -10.89 -11.70
C ALA A 108 -7.15 -11.29 -11.21
N SER A 109 -7.60 -10.73 -10.07
CA SER A 109 -8.86 -11.12 -9.41
C SER A 109 -10.11 -10.37 -9.88
N GLY A 110 -9.97 -9.42 -10.82
CA GLY A 110 -11.06 -8.50 -11.18
C GLY A 110 -11.29 -7.37 -10.15
N CYS A 111 -10.42 -7.26 -9.13
CA CYS A 111 -10.48 -6.23 -8.09
C CYS A 111 -9.65 -4.97 -8.45
N LYS A 112 -9.46 -4.72 -9.74
CA LYS A 112 -8.68 -3.58 -10.21
C LYS A 112 -9.34 -2.26 -9.80
N PRO A 113 -8.67 -1.42 -8.97
CA PRO A 113 -9.23 -0.15 -8.55
C PRO A 113 -9.16 0.92 -9.66
N GLU A 114 -10.01 1.94 -9.56
CA GLU A 114 -9.93 3.15 -10.39
C GLU A 114 -8.64 3.92 -10.10
N LYS A 115 -8.16 3.88 -8.86
CA LYS A 115 -6.88 4.47 -8.46
C LYS A 115 -6.24 3.72 -7.29
N PHE A 116 -4.94 3.50 -7.43
CA PHE A 116 -4.07 2.93 -6.40
C PHE A 116 -3.09 3.99 -5.92
N LEU A 117 -3.00 4.21 -4.61
CA LEU A 117 -2.00 5.07 -3.99
C LEU A 117 -1.00 4.21 -3.21
N LEU A 118 0.27 4.29 -3.56
CA LEU A 118 1.36 3.70 -2.79
C LEU A 118 1.91 4.73 -1.81
N MET A 119 1.81 4.46 -0.50
CA MET A 119 2.50 5.27 0.50
C MET A 119 3.98 4.92 0.49
N SER A 120 4.77 5.73 -0.18
CA SER A 120 6.22 5.57 -0.23
C SER A 120 6.93 6.37 0.88
N SER A 121 8.17 6.77 0.65
CA SER A 121 8.99 7.50 1.62
C SER A 121 10.02 8.35 0.90
N LEU A 122 10.30 9.52 1.45
CA LEU A 122 11.42 10.35 1.00
C LEU A 122 12.79 9.61 1.09
N SER A 123 12.86 8.57 1.93
CA SER A 123 14.05 7.70 2.01
C SER A 123 14.38 6.96 0.71
N SER A 124 13.46 6.90 -0.26
CA SER A 124 13.74 6.36 -1.60
C SER A 124 14.70 7.26 -2.40
N TYR A 125 14.80 8.55 -2.05
CA TYR A 125 15.75 9.50 -2.63
C TYR A 125 17.11 9.51 -1.92
N GLY A 126 17.21 8.94 -0.71
CA GLY A 126 18.41 9.01 0.13
C GLY A 126 18.49 10.31 0.93
N ARG A 127 19.71 10.77 1.20
CA ARG A 127 19.95 11.93 2.10
C ARG A 127 19.73 13.30 1.47
N GLY A 128 19.62 13.37 0.15
CA GLY A 128 19.58 14.63 -0.58
C GLY A 128 20.93 15.35 -0.59
N ASP A 129 20.92 16.66 -0.81
CA ASP A 129 22.14 17.48 -0.85
C ASP A 129 22.51 17.98 0.57
N GLU A 130 23.43 17.28 1.21
CA GLU A 130 23.90 17.61 2.57
C GLU A 130 24.82 18.86 2.61
N LYS A 131 25.18 19.45 1.46
CA LYS A 131 26.00 20.65 1.40
C LYS A 131 25.17 21.92 1.32
N THR A 132 24.22 21.97 0.43
CA THR A 132 23.39 23.15 0.20
C THR A 132 22.06 23.10 0.93
N PHE A 133 21.67 21.91 1.42
CA PHE A 133 20.39 21.66 2.09
C PHE A 133 19.16 22.04 1.22
N ARG A 134 19.33 22.03 -0.11
CA ARG A 134 18.20 22.28 -0.98
C ARG A 134 17.14 21.18 -0.83
N PRO A 135 15.85 21.51 -0.98
CA PRO A 135 14.79 20.50 -1.00
C PRO A 135 15.01 19.46 -2.09
N ILE A 136 14.65 18.21 -1.79
CA ILE A 136 14.61 17.12 -2.79
C ILE A 136 13.51 17.43 -3.80
N SER A 137 13.84 17.34 -5.08
CA SER A 137 12.91 17.46 -6.20
C SER A 137 12.52 16.08 -6.75
N LEU A 138 11.39 16.00 -7.43
CA LEU A 138 10.98 14.78 -8.15
C LEU A 138 11.93 14.42 -9.30
N ASP A 139 12.69 15.40 -9.81
CA ASP A 139 13.70 15.20 -10.86
C ASP A 139 15.05 14.72 -10.34
N ASP A 140 15.23 14.68 -9.01
CA ASP A 140 16.46 14.19 -8.43
C ASP A 140 16.59 12.67 -8.57
N PRO A 141 17.82 12.15 -8.72
CA PRO A 141 18.03 10.72 -8.77
C PRO A 141 17.69 10.07 -7.42
N GLN A 142 16.96 8.96 -7.47
CA GLN A 142 16.68 8.16 -6.29
C GLN A 142 17.89 7.29 -5.93
N LEU A 143 18.60 7.68 -4.87
CA LEU A 143 19.84 7.05 -4.41
C LEU A 143 19.71 6.63 -2.92
N PRO A 144 18.81 5.67 -2.59
CA PRO A 144 18.59 5.27 -1.21
C PRO A 144 19.83 4.63 -0.59
N ASP A 145 20.19 5.07 0.61
CA ASP A 145 21.35 4.60 1.37
C ASP A 145 21.00 3.58 2.46
N THR A 146 19.71 3.40 2.75
CA THR A 146 19.19 2.45 3.74
C THR A 146 18.43 1.29 3.08
N ASP A 147 18.41 0.10 3.73
CA ASP A 147 17.61 -1.03 3.25
C ASP A 147 16.10 -0.69 3.23
N TYR A 148 15.63 0.13 4.18
CA TYR A 148 14.27 0.65 4.15
C TYR A 148 14.01 1.48 2.89
N GLY A 149 14.84 2.48 2.61
CA GLY A 149 14.72 3.32 1.41
C GLY A 149 14.78 2.50 0.13
N LYS A 150 15.74 1.54 0.03
CA LYS A 150 15.86 0.63 -1.11
C LYS A 150 14.61 -0.21 -1.31
N SER A 151 14.02 -0.76 -0.24
CA SER A 151 12.79 -1.53 -0.33
C SER A 151 11.57 -0.71 -0.76
N LYS A 152 11.52 0.57 -0.39
CA LYS A 152 10.47 1.49 -0.85
C LYS A 152 10.65 1.83 -2.33
N LEU A 153 11.87 2.12 -2.78
CA LEU A 153 12.18 2.34 -4.19
C LEU A 153 11.87 1.11 -5.05
N GLU A 154 12.17 -0.10 -4.56
CA GLU A 154 11.83 -1.33 -5.27
C GLU A 154 10.31 -1.48 -5.47
N ALA A 155 9.50 -1.14 -4.47
CA ALA A 155 8.05 -1.12 -4.59
C ALA A 155 7.54 -0.06 -5.59
N GLU A 156 8.14 1.14 -5.60
CA GLU A 156 7.83 2.19 -6.57
C GLU A 156 8.14 1.74 -8.01
N ASN A 157 9.35 1.19 -8.23
CA ASN A 157 9.78 0.68 -9.52
C ASN A 157 8.88 -0.44 -10.01
N TYR A 158 8.46 -1.35 -9.12
CA TYR A 158 7.53 -2.42 -9.46
C TYR A 158 6.18 -1.86 -9.94
N LEU A 159 5.60 -0.92 -9.17
CA LEU A 159 4.32 -0.30 -9.52
C LEU A 159 4.42 0.45 -10.85
N THR A 160 5.49 1.22 -11.06
CA THR A 160 5.72 1.97 -12.30
C THR A 160 5.93 1.04 -13.50
N SER A 161 6.71 -0.04 -13.36
CA SER A 161 6.93 -1.01 -14.43
C SER A 161 5.67 -1.81 -14.79
N SER A 162 4.79 -2.07 -13.83
CA SER A 162 3.51 -2.74 -14.07
C SER A 162 2.56 -1.91 -14.97
N CYS A 163 2.83 -0.62 -15.14
CA CYS A 163 2.09 0.25 -16.06
C CYS A 163 2.32 -0.06 -17.55
N THR A 164 3.35 -0.81 -17.89
CA THR A 164 3.59 -1.31 -19.24
C THR A 164 2.78 -2.55 -19.59
N SER A 165 2.06 -3.12 -18.62
CA SER A 165 1.11 -4.23 -18.80
C SER A 165 -0.08 -3.80 -19.68
N PRO A 166 -0.74 -4.72 -20.42
CA PRO A 166 -1.93 -4.42 -21.21
C PRO A 166 -3.10 -3.79 -20.43
N ALA A 167 -3.08 -3.90 -19.11
CA ALA A 167 -4.12 -3.34 -18.26
C ALA A 167 -3.52 -2.71 -16.98
N PRO A 168 -2.79 -1.59 -17.08
CA PRO A 168 -2.14 -0.96 -15.94
C PRO A 168 -3.16 -0.51 -14.89
N ILE A 169 -2.75 -0.55 -13.61
CA ILE A 169 -3.54 0.04 -12.53
C ILE A 169 -3.20 1.54 -12.48
N PRO A 170 -4.18 2.46 -12.64
CA PRO A 170 -3.95 3.88 -12.45
C PRO A 170 -3.45 4.16 -11.04
N HIS A 171 -2.31 4.84 -10.89
CA HIS A 171 -1.68 5.00 -9.58
C HIS A 171 -1.13 6.39 -9.32
N THR A 172 -0.75 6.57 -8.05
CA THR A 172 0.03 7.72 -7.52
C THR A 172 0.99 7.18 -6.46
N ILE A 173 2.17 7.75 -6.38
CA ILE A 173 3.17 7.46 -5.36
C ILE A 173 3.39 8.73 -4.52
#